data_4d0961801aded997f14f70ee6fd1d750
#
_entry.id   4d0961801aded997f14f70ee6fd1d750
#
_cell.length_a   1.000
_cell.length_b   1.000
_cell.length_c   1.000
_cell.angle_alpha   90.00
_cell.angle_beta   90.00
_cell.angle_gamma   90.00
#
_symmetry.space_group_name_H-M   'P 1'
#
loop_
_entity.id
_entity.type
_entity.pdbx_description
1 polymer ?
#
loop_
_entity_poly.entity_id
_entity_poly.type
_entity_poly.pdbx_seq_one_letter_code
_entity_poly.pdbx_strand_id
1 'polypeptide(L)'
;VTLIPSPTTPDGHAAPCAPEDVRRVACVGAGVIGGGWAAHFLARGYDVTAWDPAPDAAVRLRRLIAAAWPALERLGLAEGASQDRLTVTATLEEAVAEAQFVQESAPEKLELKRGLLARLDA
;
A
#
# COMPACT_ATOMS: atom_id res chain seq x y z
N VAL A 1 -6.68 -4.89 -6.98
CA VAL A 1 -5.23 -4.69 -7.13
C VAL A 1 -4.98 -3.95 -8.44
N THR A 2 -4.26 -2.86 -8.38
CA THR A 2 -3.97 -2.03 -9.55
C THR A 2 -2.48 -1.75 -9.64
N LEU A 3 -1.86 -2.09 -10.77
CA LEU A 3 -0.48 -1.75 -11.06
C LEU A 3 -0.43 -0.38 -11.71
N ILE A 4 0.35 0.53 -11.13
CA ILE A 4 0.48 1.91 -11.63
C ILE A 4 1.67 1.97 -12.58
N PRO A 5 1.52 2.62 -13.77
CA PRO A 5 2.65 2.80 -14.68
C PRO A 5 3.78 3.60 -14.05
N SER A 6 5.00 3.34 -14.48
CA SER A 6 6.17 4.13 -14.10
C SER A 6 6.02 5.58 -14.56
N PRO A 7 6.77 6.53 -13.96
CA PRO A 7 6.77 7.91 -14.42
C PRO A 7 7.08 8.01 -15.92
N THR A 8 6.55 9.07 -16.55
CA THR A 8 6.77 9.33 -17.97
C THR A 8 8.25 9.39 -18.32
N THR A 9 8.64 8.66 -19.35
CA THR A 9 10.01 8.69 -19.86
C THR A 9 10.28 9.98 -20.63
N PRO A 10 11.56 10.34 -20.92
CA PRO A 10 11.89 11.57 -21.65
C PRO A 10 11.25 11.69 -23.03
N ASP A 11 10.86 10.61 -23.66
CA ASP A 11 10.18 10.62 -24.95
C ASP A 11 8.65 10.80 -24.83
N GLY A 12 8.14 11.03 -23.63
CA GLY A 12 6.72 11.28 -23.39
C GLY A 12 5.86 10.06 -23.20
N HIS A 13 6.42 8.87 -23.17
CA HIS A 13 5.68 7.63 -22.94
C HIS A 13 5.84 7.16 -21.50
N ALA A 14 4.72 6.77 -20.87
CA ALA A 14 4.76 6.10 -19.58
C ALA A 14 5.19 4.64 -19.78
N ALA A 15 6.32 4.26 -19.19
CA ALA A 15 6.77 2.88 -19.25
C ALA A 15 5.96 2.02 -18.28
N PRO A 16 5.51 0.81 -18.68
CA PRO A 16 4.89 -0.12 -17.73
C PRO A 16 5.87 -0.48 -16.62
N CYS A 17 5.38 -0.54 -15.38
CA CYS A 17 6.18 -1.01 -14.26
C CYS A 17 6.19 -2.54 -14.27
N ALA A 18 7.34 -3.15 -14.47
CA ALA A 18 7.48 -4.60 -14.38
C ALA A 18 7.32 -5.04 -12.90
N PRO A 19 6.69 -6.19 -12.62
CA PRO A 19 6.50 -6.65 -11.24
C PRO A 19 7.79 -6.72 -10.42
N GLU A 20 8.90 -7.12 -11.02
CA GLU A 20 10.19 -7.21 -10.35
C GLU A 20 10.81 -5.85 -10.02
N ASP A 21 10.32 -4.77 -10.62
CA ASP A 21 10.80 -3.41 -10.38
C ASP A 21 9.99 -2.66 -9.33
N VAL A 22 8.91 -3.26 -8.83
CA VAL A 22 8.08 -2.63 -7.82
C VAL A 22 8.84 -2.56 -6.50
N ARG A 23 8.88 -1.37 -5.90
CA ARG A 23 9.50 -1.10 -4.60
C ARG A 23 8.57 -0.33 -3.67
N ARG A 24 7.62 0.39 -4.22
CA ARG A 24 6.70 1.25 -3.48
C ARG A 24 5.26 0.80 -3.71
N VAL A 25 4.59 0.44 -2.63
CA VAL A 25 3.23 -0.08 -2.65
C VAL A 25 2.33 0.84 -1.83
N ALA A 26 1.16 1.15 -2.35
CA ALA A 26 0.13 1.83 -1.57
C ALA A 26 -0.93 0.81 -1.15
N CYS A 27 -1.32 0.85 0.12
CA CYS A 27 -2.43 0.08 0.65
C CYS A 27 -3.58 1.03 0.96
N VAL A 28 -4.67 0.88 0.25
CA VAL A 28 -5.89 1.68 0.44
C VAL A 28 -6.90 0.86 1.20
N GLY A 29 -7.23 1.30 2.41
CA GLY A 29 -8.01 0.54 3.37
C GLY A 29 -7.10 -0.16 4.38
N ALA A 30 -7.32 0.11 5.66
CA ALA A 30 -6.45 -0.35 6.75
C ALA A 30 -7.19 -1.20 7.79
N GLY A 31 -8.22 -1.93 7.38
CA GLY A 31 -8.89 -2.93 8.20
C GLY A 31 -8.05 -4.20 8.32
N VAL A 32 -8.65 -5.28 8.79
CA VAL A 32 -7.93 -6.55 9.00
C VAL A 32 -7.30 -7.06 7.71
N ILE A 33 -8.02 -7.02 6.59
CA ILE A 33 -7.51 -7.48 5.30
C ILE A 33 -6.41 -6.54 4.79
N GLY A 34 -6.66 -5.22 4.79
CA GLY A 34 -5.69 -4.23 4.32
C GLY A 34 -4.43 -4.22 5.16
N GLY A 35 -4.57 -4.36 6.48
CA GLY A 35 -3.44 -4.45 7.40
C GLY A 35 -2.62 -5.72 7.17
N GLY A 36 -3.26 -6.82 6.84
CA GLY A 36 -2.58 -8.07 6.47
C GLY A 36 -1.72 -7.91 5.22
N TRP A 37 -2.24 -7.23 4.20
CA TRP A 37 -1.46 -6.92 3.00
C TRP A 37 -0.29 -5.99 3.29
N ALA A 38 -0.52 -4.94 4.10
CA ALA A 38 0.56 -4.01 4.48
C ALA A 38 1.70 -4.75 5.20
N ALA A 39 1.37 -5.60 6.16
CA ALA A 39 2.35 -6.41 6.88
C ALA A 39 3.13 -7.32 5.93
N HIS A 40 2.43 -7.96 4.99
CA HIS A 40 3.06 -8.83 4.00
C HIS A 40 4.05 -8.07 3.13
N PHE A 41 3.65 -6.91 2.59
CA PHE A 41 4.55 -6.12 1.74
C PHE A 41 5.77 -5.61 2.52
N LEU A 42 5.58 -5.18 3.76
CA LEU A 42 6.71 -4.77 4.61
C LEU A 42 7.68 -5.93 4.84
N ALA A 43 7.15 -7.12 5.10
CA ALA A 43 7.95 -8.33 5.30
C ALA A 43 8.73 -8.72 4.03
N ARG A 44 8.24 -8.34 2.86
CA ARG A 44 8.92 -8.56 1.59
C ARG A 44 9.88 -7.44 1.19
N GLY A 45 10.06 -6.44 2.06
CA GLY A 45 11.04 -5.37 1.86
C GLY A 45 10.55 -4.16 1.08
N TYR A 46 9.26 -4.05 0.83
CA TYR A 46 8.68 -2.90 0.13
C TYR A 46 8.54 -1.69 1.05
N ASP A 47 8.60 -0.50 0.46
CA ASP A 47 8.14 0.72 1.10
C ASP A 47 6.62 0.78 0.92
N VAL A 48 5.90 0.94 2.02
CA VAL A 48 4.43 0.92 2.03
C VAL A 48 3.90 2.26 2.49
N THR A 49 3.02 2.85 1.68
CA THR A 49 2.17 3.94 2.11
C THR A 49 0.77 3.40 2.31
N ALA A 50 0.10 3.83 3.36
CA ALA A 50 -1.24 3.37 3.67
C ALA A 50 -2.17 4.54 3.94
N TRP A 51 -3.41 4.40 3.54
CA TRP A 51 -4.45 5.36 3.81
C TRP A 51 -5.78 4.67 4.09
N ASP A 52 -6.52 5.23 5.04
CA ASP A 52 -7.86 4.79 5.37
C ASP A 52 -8.63 6.01 5.89
N PRO A 53 -9.93 6.15 5.59
CA PRO A 53 -10.71 7.30 6.07
C PRO A 53 -10.97 7.30 7.57
N ALA A 54 -10.78 6.18 8.26
CA ALA A 54 -11.04 6.09 9.71
C ALA A 54 -9.97 6.89 10.50
N PRO A 55 -10.39 7.69 11.49
CA PRO A 55 -9.45 8.57 12.21
C PRO A 55 -8.42 7.83 13.06
N ASP A 56 -8.70 6.60 13.48
CA ASP A 56 -7.78 5.77 14.28
C ASP A 56 -7.04 4.73 13.46
N ALA A 57 -7.12 4.80 12.14
CA ALA A 57 -6.56 3.79 11.24
C ALA A 57 -5.06 3.60 11.44
N ALA A 58 -4.31 4.69 11.60
CA ALA A 58 -2.86 4.61 11.77
C ALA A 58 -2.47 3.78 13.00
N VAL A 59 -3.11 4.02 14.12
CA VAL A 59 -2.82 3.31 15.37
C VAL A 59 -3.20 1.82 15.23
N ARG A 60 -4.38 1.55 14.69
CA ARG A 60 -4.86 0.17 14.51
C ARG A 60 -3.96 -0.60 13.53
N LEU A 61 -3.58 0.03 12.43
CA LEU A 61 -2.72 -0.59 11.42
C LEU A 61 -1.36 -0.96 12.00
N ARG A 62 -0.73 -0.04 12.72
CA ARG A 62 0.58 -0.30 13.34
C ARG A 62 0.51 -1.42 14.36
N ARG A 63 -0.56 -1.48 15.15
CA ARG A 63 -0.77 -2.57 16.12
C ARG A 63 -0.94 -3.92 15.42
N LEU A 64 -1.70 -3.95 14.35
CA LEU A 64 -1.94 -5.17 13.59
C LEU A 64 -0.64 -5.70 12.97
N ILE A 65 0.15 -4.81 12.39
CA ILE A 65 1.45 -5.17 11.82
C ILE A 65 2.40 -5.68 12.90
N ALA A 66 2.48 -4.99 14.02
CA ALA A 66 3.33 -5.40 15.14
C ALA A 66 2.93 -6.79 15.66
N ALA A 67 1.63 -7.07 15.75
CA ALA A 67 1.14 -8.38 16.17
C ALA A 67 1.46 -9.49 15.17
N ALA A 68 1.47 -9.18 13.88
CA ALA A 68 1.79 -10.15 12.83
C ALA A 68 3.29 -10.37 12.64
N TRP A 69 4.12 -9.42 13.07
CA TRP A 69 5.56 -9.42 12.76
C TRP A 69 6.31 -10.66 13.23
N PRO A 70 6.11 -11.19 14.47
CA PRO A 70 6.80 -12.40 14.90
C PRO A 70 6.56 -13.61 14.00
N ALA A 71 5.34 -13.77 13.49
CA ALA A 71 5.02 -14.86 12.55
C ALA A 71 5.74 -14.66 11.22
N LEU A 72 5.81 -13.41 10.74
CA LEU A 72 6.52 -13.07 9.50
C LEU A 72 8.03 -13.31 9.64
N GLU A 73 8.60 -12.98 10.80
CA GLU A 73 10.01 -13.28 11.09
C GLU A 73 10.29 -14.79 11.03
N ARG A 74 9.37 -15.60 11.57
CA ARG A 74 9.52 -17.07 11.53
C ARG A 74 9.44 -17.63 10.10
N LEU A 75 8.64 -16.98 9.24
CA LEU A 75 8.54 -17.37 7.83
C LEU A 75 9.74 -16.89 7.00
N GLY A 76 10.47 -15.93 7.50
CA GLY A 76 11.64 -15.35 6.83
C GLY A 76 11.32 -13.99 6.21
N LEU A 77 12.03 -12.95 6.66
CA LEU A 77 11.92 -11.61 6.11
C LEU A 77 12.84 -11.44 4.91
N ALA A 78 12.40 -10.66 3.93
CA ALA A 78 13.26 -10.25 2.83
C ALA A 78 14.34 -9.30 3.34
N GLU A 79 15.43 -9.18 2.60
CA GLU A 79 16.49 -8.22 2.92
C GLU A 79 15.92 -6.80 2.96
N GLY A 80 16.26 -6.06 4.00
CA GLY A 80 15.79 -4.69 4.19
C GLY A 80 14.37 -4.57 4.74
N ALA A 81 13.69 -5.68 5.03
CA ALA A 81 12.33 -5.64 5.59
C ALA A 81 12.34 -4.96 6.96
N SER A 82 11.41 -4.03 7.17
CA SER A 82 11.26 -3.31 8.43
C SER A 82 9.87 -2.72 8.55
N GLN A 83 9.33 -2.71 9.75
CA GLN A 83 8.08 -2.01 10.04
C GLN A 83 8.23 -0.48 9.84
N ASP A 84 9.44 0.03 9.91
CA ASP A 84 9.74 1.46 9.74
C ASP A 84 9.55 1.94 8.30
N ARG A 85 9.39 1.03 7.34
CA ARG A 85 9.09 1.37 5.95
C ARG A 85 7.64 1.72 5.70
N LEU A 86 6.81 1.70 6.73
CA LEU A 86 5.40 2.10 6.66
C LEU A 86 5.26 3.60 6.88
N THR A 87 4.54 4.26 6.00
CA THR A 87 4.07 5.63 6.15
C THR A 87 2.55 5.64 6.04
N VAL A 88 1.86 6.18 7.05
CA VAL A 88 0.41 6.35 6.99
C VAL A 88 0.14 7.80 6.61
N THR A 89 -0.56 8.01 5.50
CA THR A 89 -0.79 9.33 4.95
C THR A 89 -2.13 9.91 5.38
N ALA A 90 -2.24 11.24 5.34
CA ALA A 90 -3.47 11.94 5.68
C ALA A 90 -4.51 11.90 4.56
N THR A 91 -4.08 11.71 3.31
CA THR A 91 -4.96 11.69 2.14
C THR A 91 -4.67 10.49 1.25
N LEU A 92 -5.68 10.10 0.48
CA LEU A 92 -5.52 9.05 -0.52
C LEU A 92 -4.50 9.46 -1.59
N GLU A 93 -4.53 10.71 -2.00
CA GLU A 93 -3.63 11.24 -3.02
C GLU A 93 -2.16 11.10 -2.61
N GLU A 94 -1.85 11.40 -1.35
CA GLU A 94 -0.50 11.23 -0.82
C GLU A 94 -0.08 9.76 -0.82
N ALA A 95 -1.00 8.86 -0.48
CA ALA A 95 -0.68 7.43 -0.42
C ALA A 95 -0.29 6.87 -1.79
N VAL A 96 -0.97 7.32 -2.86
CA VAL A 96 -0.77 6.77 -4.21
C VAL A 96 0.20 7.57 -5.06
N ALA A 97 0.64 8.75 -4.60
CA ALA A 97 1.42 9.68 -5.41
C ALA A 97 2.67 9.07 -6.04
N GLU A 98 3.39 8.24 -5.30
CA GLU A 98 4.63 7.60 -5.77
C GLU A 98 4.51 6.07 -5.84
N ALA A 99 3.31 5.53 -5.64
CA ALA A 99 3.13 4.10 -5.63
C ALA A 99 3.25 3.51 -7.03
N GLN A 100 3.90 2.37 -7.11
CA GLN A 100 4.04 1.57 -8.33
C GLN A 100 2.99 0.47 -8.39
N PHE A 101 2.37 0.18 -7.26
CA PHE A 101 1.34 -0.84 -7.11
C PHE A 101 0.36 -0.39 -6.04
N VAL A 102 -0.93 -0.60 -6.26
CA VAL A 102 -1.96 -0.25 -5.28
C VAL A 102 -2.76 -1.50 -4.92
N GLN A 103 -2.77 -1.82 -3.63
CA GLN A 103 -3.65 -2.83 -3.07
C GLN A 103 -4.85 -2.12 -2.44
N GLU A 104 -6.02 -2.30 -3.04
CA GLU A 104 -7.26 -1.76 -2.51
C GLU A 104 -7.98 -2.83 -1.69
N SER A 105 -8.26 -2.50 -0.42
CA SER A 105 -8.95 -3.37 0.52
C SER A 105 -10.06 -2.61 1.27
N ALA A 106 -10.61 -1.59 0.63
CA ALA A 106 -11.70 -0.81 1.20
C ALA A 106 -12.96 -1.67 1.35
N PRO A 107 -13.82 -1.36 2.37
CA PRO A 107 -15.08 -2.08 2.52
C PRO A 107 -15.93 -2.02 1.24
N GLU A 108 -16.67 -3.10 0.98
CA GLU A 108 -17.52 -3.22 -0.21
C GLU A 108 -18.81 -2.43 -0.07
N LYS A 109 -18.67 -1.12 0.09
CA LYS A 109 -19.77 -0.17 -0.08
C LYS A 109 -19.60 0.44 -1.45
N LEU A 110 -20.55 0.22 -2.32
CA LEU A 110 -20.45 0.59 -3.72
C LEU A 110 -20.09 2.07 -3.94
N GLU A 111 -20.69 2.96 -3.16
CA GLU A 111 -20.43 4.39 -3.27
C GLU A 111 -18.99 4.76 -2.87
N LEU A 112 -18.52 4.19 -1.77
CA LEU A 112 -17.14 4.40 -1.33
C LEU A 112 -16.15 3.87 -2.37
N LYS A 113 -16.40 2.68 -2.88
CA LYS A 113 -15.53 2.04 -3.87
C LYS A 113 -15.48 2.84 -5.17
N ARG A 114 -16.61 3.34 -5.64
CA ARG A 114 -16.65 4.22 -6.82
C ARG A 114 -15.87 5.51 -6.60
N GLY A 115 -16.00 6.12 -5.43
CA GLY A 115 -15.26 7.32 -5.09
C GLY A 115 -13.76 7.10 -5.09
N LEU A 116 -13.30 5.99 -4.51
CA LEU A 116 -11.88 5.64 -4.48
C LEU A 116 -11.34 5.39 -5.88
N LEU A 117 -12.05 4.63 -6.71
CA LEU A 117 -11.62 4.36 -8.08
C LEU A 117 -11.55 5.63 -8.91
N ALA A 118 -12.53 6.53 -8.78
CA ALA A 118 -12.51 7.81 -9.47
C ALA A 118 -11.30 8.66 -9.07
N ARG A 119 -10.92 8.65 -7.79
CA ARG A 119 -9.75 9.39 -7.30
C ARG A 119 -8.44 8.80 -7.80
N LEU A 120 -8.36 7.48 -7.92
CA LEU A 120 -7.18 6.80 -8.44
C LEU A 120 -6.98 7.04 -9.93
N ASP A 121 -8.06 7.20 -10.67
CA ASP A 121 -8.02 7.44 -12.12
C ASP A 121 -7.80 8.92 -12.48
N ALA A 122 -7.89 9.81 -11.52
CA ALA A 122 -7.77 11.25 -11.74
C ALA A 122 -6.33 11.69 -12.06
#